data_050ff2d2c89afb73c2bf6814dc3a2411
#
_entry.id   050ff2d2c89afb73c2bf6814dc3a2411
#
_cell.length_a   1.000
_cell.length_b   1.000
_cell.length_c   1.000
_cell.angle_alpha   90.00
_cell.angle_beta   90.00
_cell.angle_gamma   90.00
#
_symmetry.space_group_name_H-M   'P 1'
#
loop_
_entity.id
_entity.type
_entity.pdbx_description
1 polymer ?
#
loop_
_entity_poly.entity_id
_entity_poly.type
_entity_poly.pdbx_seq_one_letter_code
_entity_poly.pdbx_strand_id
1 'polypeptide(L)'
;MIEILRKIQIDRPGGYDALKLIEAPLPAIGDYEVLITVKACGVNYADGIIRMGLYASAKELHGYPITPGFELSGVVTAVGAKVTEHAVGDDVLALTLFGGYCSHIVLKSDRVFRKPGNLSHAQAAALPTVFLTAWFMVREQVLP
;
A
#
# COMPACT_ATOMS: atom_id res chain seq x y z
N MET A 1 7.77 24.06 -2.66
CA MET A 1 8.09 22.98 -3.62
C MET A 1 6.84 22.11 -3.77
N ILE A 2 6.43 21.85 -5.00
CA ILE A 2 5.32 20.90 -5.24
C ILE A 2 5.89 19.52 -4.98
N GLU A 3 5.38 18.84 -3.95
CA GLU A 3 5.75 17.43 -3.72
C GLU A 3 5.18 16.57 -4.85
N ILE A 4 6.03 15.72 -5.41
CA ILE A 4 5.71 14.86 -6.56
C ILE A 4 5.59 13.43 -6.06
N LEU A 5 4.47 12.77 -6.37
CA LEU A 5 4.28 11.35 -6.21
C LEU A 5 5.13 10.61 -7.26
N ARG A 6 6.00 9.71 -6.82
CA ARG A 6 6.67 8.72 -7.67
C ARG A 6 6.06 7.35 -7.41
N LYS A 7 5.73 6.62 -8.45
CA LYS A 7 5.14 5.28 -8.32
C LYS A 7 5.57 4.34 -9.45
N ILE A 8 5.55 3.06 -9.16
CA ILE A 8 5.69 2.03 -10.20
C ILE A 8 4.32 1.82 -10.84
N GLN A 9 4.24 1.96 -12.16
CA GLN A 9 3.03 1.72 -12.93
C GLN A 9 3.26 0.60 -13.95
N ILE A 10 2.25 -0.22 -14.13
CA ILE A 10 2.16 -1.26 -15.15
C ILE A 10 1.01 -0.86 -16.08
N ASP A 11 1.34 -0.44 -17.30
CA ASP A 11 0.34 0.01 -18.29
C ASP A 11 -0.43 -1.18 -18.89
N ARG A 12 0.28 -2.31 -19.06
CA ARG A 12 -0.25 -3.58 -19.57
C ARG A 12 0.56 -4.75 -19.01
N PRO A 13 -0.01 -5.94 -18.90
CA PRO A 13 0.72 -7.13 -18.48
C PRO A 13 1.99 -7.37 -19.31
N GLY A 14 3.06 -7.83 -18.65
CA GLY A 14 4.32 -8.07 -19.32
C GLY A 14 5.44 -8.62 -18.45
N GLY A 15 6.66 -8.58 -18.98
CA GLY A 15 7.89 -8.91 -18.30
C GLY A 15 8.29 -7.83 -17.27
N TYR A 16 9.52 -7.87 -16.78
CA TYR A 16 10.03 -6.86 -15.83
C TYR A 16 10.08 -5.45 -16.44
N ASP A 17 10.19 -5.34 -17.75
CA ASP A 17 10.14 -4.11 -18.54
C ASP A 17 8.76 -3.40 -18.50
N ALA A 18 7.72 -4.10 -18.06
CA ALA A 18 6.41 -3.51 -17.82
C ALA A 18 6.36 -2.62 -16.56
N LEU A 19 7.33 -2.76 -15.64
CA LEU A 19 7.46 -1.93 -14.45
C LEU A 19 8.07 -0.57 -14.80
N LYS A 20 7.27 0.49 -14.80
CA LYS A 20 7.72 1.84 -15.15
C LYS A 20 7.64 2.75 -13.94
N LEU A 21 8.73 3.45 -13.64
CA LEU A 21 8.70 4.55 -12.68
C LEU A 21 8.08 5.77 -13.36
N ILE A 22 7.00 6.28 -12.80
CA ILE A 22 6.34 7.49 -13.26
C ILE A 22 6.21 8.52 -12.16
N GLU A 23 6.04 9.76 -12.54
CA GLU A 23 5.75 10.89 -11.67
C GLU A 23 4.32 11.38 -11.90
N ALA A 24 3.66 11.81 -10.83
CA ALA A 24 2.31 12.34 -10.86
C ALA A 24 2.14 13.40 -9.76
N PRO A 25 1.14 14.27 -9.82
CA PRO A 25 0.77 15.13 -8.70
C PRO A 25 0.38 14.30 -7.49
N LEU A 26 0.62 14.83 -6.28
CA LEU A 26 0.05 14.24 -5.07
C LEU A 26 -1.48 14.26 -5.14
N PRO A 27 -2.14 13.17 -4.74
CA PRO A 27 -3.59 13.14 -4.65
C PRO A 27 -4.08 14.07 -3.53
N ALA A 28 -5.26 14.67 -3.73
CA ALA A 28 -5.94 15.40 -2.66
C ALA A 28 -6.41 14.43 -1.57
N ILE A 29 -6.44 14.91 -0.33
CA ILE A 29 -6.91 14.15 0.83
C ILE A 29 -8.41 14.42 1.07
N GLY A 30 -9.20 13.39 1.33
CA GLY A 30 -10.57 13.50 1.81
C GLY A 30 -10.65 13.62 3.33
N ASP A 31 -11.85 13.94 3.84
CA ASP A 31 -12.10 14.20 5.26
C ASP A 31 -11.66 13.05 6.19
N TYR A 32 -11.79 11.79 5.76
CA TYR A 32 -11.48 10.58 6.54
C TYR A 32 -10.20 9.87 6.06
N GLU A 33 -9.32 10.58 5.37
CA GLU A 33 -8.12 10.01 4.76
C GLU A 33 -6.85 10.59 5.37
N VAL A 34 -5.78 9.85 5.23
CA VAL A 34 -4.43 10.28 5.61
C VAL A 34 -3.49 10.19 4.42
N LEU A 35 -2.59 11.15 4.31
CA LEU A 35 -1.46 11.10 3.38
C LEU A 35 -0.26 10.50 4.11
N ILE A 36 0.34 9.48 3.53
CA ILE A 36 1.50 8.79 4.07
C ILE A 36 2.67 8.97 3.11
N THR A 37 3.80 9.49 3.63
CA THR A 37 5.11 9.38 2.95
C THR A 37 5.65 7.98 3.22
N VAL A 38 5.74 7.17 2.18
CA VAL A 38 6.13 5.76 2.26
C VAL A 38 7.63 5.65 2.49
N LYS A 39 8.03 4.85 3.46
CA LYS A 39 9.43 4.54 3.81
C LYS A 39 9.84 3.14 3.34
N ALA A 40 8.90 2.22 3.31
CA ALA A 40 9.08 0.86 2.81
C ALA A 40 7.75 0.29 2.34
N CYS A 41 7.78 -0.59 1.34
CA CYS A 41 6.64 -1.40 0.91
C CYS A 41 7.03 -2.88 0.93
N GLY A 42 6.07 -3.75 1.28
CA GLY A 42 6.21 -5.19 1.16
C GLY A 42 6.14 -5.63 -0.30
N VAL A 43 6.90 -6.64 -0.66
CA VAL A 43 6.88 -7.27 -1.98
C VAL A 43 6.32 -8.68 -1.83
N ASN A 44 5.23 -8.96 -2.50
CA ASN A 44 4.50 -10.21 -2.42
C ASN A 44 4.52 -10.97 -3.76
N TYR A 45 4.39 -12.29 -3.71
CA TYR A 45 4.30 -13.12 -4.92
C TYR A 45 3.17 -12.65 -5.85
N ALA A 46 2.04 -12.22 -5.27
CA ALA A 46 0.89 -11.72 -6.01
C ALA A 46 1.22 -10.47 -6.87
N ASP A 47 2.18 -9.63 -6.48
CA ASP A 47 2.60 -8.48 -7.28
C ASP A 47 3.20 -8.92 -8.63
N GLY A 48 3.94 -10.04 -8.62
CA GLY A 48 4.43 -10.67 -9.84
C GLY A 48 3.31 -11.21 -10.73
N ILE A 49 2.28 -11.81 -10.10
CA ILE A 49 1.10 -12.34 -10.80
C ILE A 49 0.27 -11.19 -11.41
N ILE A 50 0.14 -10.06 -10.69
CA ILE A 50 -0.47 -8.82 -11.21
C ILE A 50 0.30 -8.35 -12.45
N ARG A 51 1.63 -8.25 -12.35
CA ARG A 51 2.47 -7.80 -13.47
C ARG A 51 2.28 -8.68 -14.72
N MET A 52 2.15 -9.99 -14.54
CA MET A 52 1.91 -10.93 -15.63
C MET A 52 0.47 -10.92 -16.16
N GLY A 53 -0.45 -10.20 -15.50
CA GLY A 53 -1.86 -10.15 -15.87
C GLY A 53 -2.65 -11.40 -15.53
N LEU A 54 -2.18 -12.20 -14.57
CA LEU A 54 -2.80 -13.46 -14.17
C LEU A 54 -3.58 -13.35 -12.85
N TYR A 55 -3.59 -12.19 -12.20
CA TYR A 55 -4.32 -11.95 -10.95
C TYR A 55 -5.76 -11.50 -11.25
N ALA A 56 -6.72 -12.37 -11.01
CA ALA A 56 -8.13 -12.15 -11.36
C ALA A 56 -8.68 -10.85 -10.78
N SER A 57 -8.51 -10.64 -9.46
CA SER A 57 -9.01 -9.45 -8.78
C SER A 57 -8.43 -8.14 -9.32
N ALA A 58 -7.19 -8.13 -9.83
CA ALA A 58 -6.63 -6.94 -10.45
C ALA A 58 -7.36 -6.57 -11.74
N LYS A 59 -7.78 -7.57 -12.52
CA LYS A 59 -8.55 -7.36 -13.75
C LYS A 59 -9.99 -6.90 -13.46
N GLU A 60 -10.62 -7.55 -12.50
CA GLU A 60 -12.05 -7.34 -12.20
C GLU A 60 -12.30 -6.04 -11.43
N LEU A 61 -11.44 -5.71 -10.46
CA LEU A 61 -11.65 -4.60 -9.55
C LEU A 61 -10.94 -3.32 -9.94
N HIS A 62 -9.91 -3.37 -10.78
CA HIS A 62 -9.09 -2.21 -11.11
C HIS A 62 -8.81 -2.06 -12.59
N GLY A 63 -8.32 -3.10 -13.25
CA GLY A 63 -7.81 -3.02 -14.62
C GLY A 63 -6.40 -2.42 -14.69
N TYR A 64 -5.95 -2.13 -15.92
CA TYR A 64 -4.67 -1.46 -16.19
C TYR A 64 -4.95 -0.06 -16.78
N PRO A 65 -4.08 0.94 -16.51
CA PRO A 65 -2.81 0.85 -15.79
C PRO A 65 -2.99 0.62 -14.28
N ILE A 66 -2.06 -0.12 -13.64
CA ILE A 66 -2.10 -0.45 -12.22
C ILE A 66 -0.75 -0.18 -11.54
N THR A 67 -0.80 0.27 -10.30
CA THR A 67 0.35 0.31 -9.39
C THR A 67 0.22 -0.86 -8.43
N PRO A 68 1.13 -1.84 -8.39
CA PRO A 68 1.06 -2.96 -7.46
C PRO A 68 1.40 -2.56 -6.02
N GLY A 69 1.38 -3.54 -5.11
CA GLY A 69 1.73 -3.38 -3.70
C GLY A 69 0.52 -3.38 -2.80
N PHE A 70 0.50 -4.32 -1.83
CA PHE A 70 -0.61 -4.56 -0.91
C PHE A 70 -0.38 -3.96 0.47
N GLU A 71 0.85 -3.59 0.79
CA GLU A 71 1.26 -3.20 2.13
C GLU A 71 2.43 -2.22 2.11
N LEU A 72 2.49 -1.39 3.13
CA LEU A 72 3.54 -0.40 3.27
C LEU A 72 3.74 0.02 4.73
N SER A 73 4.83 0.71 4.99
CA SER A 73 5.03 1.47 6.22
C SER A 73 5.63 2.83 5.88
N GLY A 74 5.25 3.84 6.64
CA GLY A 74 5.69 5.21 6.40
C GLY A 74 5.29 6.15 7.53
N VAL A 75 5.32 7.43 7.23
CA VAL A 75 5.00 8.51 8.17
C VAL A 75 3.79 9.27 7.65
N VAL A 76 2.83 9.53 8.51
CA VAL A 76 1.67 10.39 8.20
C VAL A 76 2.16 11.82 8.01
N THR A 77 1.89 12.42 6.86
CA THR A 77 2.31 13.79 6.51
C THR A 77 1.14 14.76 6.39
N ALA A 78 -0.08 14.25 6.23
CA ALA A 78 -1.29 15.06 6.37
C ALA A 78 -2.48 14.17 6.78
N VAL A 79 -3.47 14.79 7.42
CA VAL A 79 -4.70 14.13 7.90
C VAL A 79 -5.93 14.91 7.45
N GLY A 80 -6.99 14.21 7.08
CA GLY A 80 -8.28 14.80 6.76
C GLY A 80 -8.98 15.36 8.01
N ALA A 81 -9.90 16.29 7.80
CA ALA A 81 -10.52 17.08 8.88
C ALA A 81 -11.30 16.24 9.92
N LYS A 82 -11.69 15.00 9.57
CA LYS A 82 -12.46 14.09 10.42
C LYS A 82 -11.66 12.89 10.93
N VAL A 83 -10.36 12.86 10.67
CA VAL A 83 -9.46 11.84 11.21
C VAL A 83 -9.10 12.19 12.65
N THR A 84 -9.32 11.27 13.58
CA THR A 84 -9.06 11.46 15.02
C THR A 84 -8.02 10.50 15.58
N GLU A 85 -7.80 9.36 14.93
CA GLU A 85 -6.94 8.27 15.39
C GLU A 85 -5.47 8.39 14.96
N HIS A 86 -5.18 9.30 14.01
CA HIS A 86 -3.83 9.55 13.50
C HIS A 86 -3.49 11.04 13.51
N ALA A 87 -2.21 11.33 13.67
CA ALA A 87 -1.65 12.68 13.61
C ALA A 87 -0.47 12.75 12.65
N VAL A 88 -0.18 13.95 12.14
CA VAL A 88 1.04 14.21 11.37
C VAL A 88 2.26 13.85 12.20
N GLY A 89 3.19 13.08 11.63
CA GLY A 89 4.37 12.56 12.29
C GLY A 89 4.22 11.14 12.85
N ASP A 90 3.01 10.55 12.85
CA ASP A 90 2.82 9.17 13.28
C ASP A 90 3.53 8.20 12.33
N ASP A 91 4.33 7.31 12.90
CA ASP A 91 4.85 6.12 12.21
C ASP A 91 3.75 5.09 12.06
N VAL A 92 3.49 4.66 10.83
CA VAL A 92 2.37 3.77 10.52
C VAL A 92 2.78 2.62 9.62
N LEU A 93 1.97 1.56 9.64
CA LEU A 93 1.88 0.53 8.60
C LEU A 93 0.47 0.53 8.04
N ALA A 94 0.31 0.10 6.81
CA ALA A 94 -0.99 0.12 6.16
C ALA A 94 -1.17 -1.05 5.19
N LEU A 95 -2.44 -1.41 5.00
CA LEU A 95 -2.90 -2.33 3.98
C LEU A 95 -3.62 -1.55 2.87
N THR A 96 -3.32 -1.93 1.64
CA THR A 96 -4.04 -1.42 0.47
C THR A 96 -4.33 -2.58 -0.48
N LEU A 97 -5.34 -2.45 -1.32
CA LEU A 97 -5.62 -3.48 -2.32
C LEU A 97 -4.57 -3.43 -3.45
N PHE A 98 -4.19 -2.22 -3.85
CA PHE A 98 -3.13 -1.90 -4.82
C PHE A 98 -2.55 -0.53 -4.46
N GLY A 99 -1.47 -0.13 -5.11
CA GLY A 99 -0.92 1.22 -4.97
C GLY A 99 0.26 1.36 -4.00
N GLY A 100 0.68 0.29 -3.32
CA GLY A 100 1.75 0.35 -2.32
C GLY A 100 3.14 0.70 -2.88
N TYR A 101 3.40 0.48 -4.18
CA TYR A 101 4.68 0.81 -4.80
C TYR A 101 4.76 2.27 -5.20
N CYS A 102 4.76 3.15 -4.21
CA CYS A 102 4.77 4.59 -4.40
C CYS A 102 5.56 5.32 -3.31
N SER A 103 5.91 6.56 -3.56
CA SER A 103 6.55 7.44 -2.55
C SER A 103 5.54 8.04 -1.57
N HIS A 104 4.29 8.22 -2.01
CA HIS A 104 3.21 8.78 -1.21
C HIS A 104 1.89 8.09 -1.56
N ILE A 105 1.02 7.91 -0.57
CA ILE A 105 -0.30 7.32 -0.77
C ILE A 105 -1.33 8.00 0.13
N VAL A 106 -2.53 8.17 -0.39
CA VAL A 106 -3.72 8.56 0.39
C VAL A 106 -4.53 7.31 0.66
N LEU A 107 -4.82 7.06 1.93
CA LEU A 107 -5.63 5.93 2.38
C LEU A 107 -6.69 6.38 3.37
N LYS A 108 -7.80 5.66 3.44
CA LYS A 108 -8.76 5.80 4.53
C LYS A 108 -8.09 5.46 5.86
N SER A 109 -8.37 6.23 6.89
CA SER A 109 -7.74 6.08 8.21
C SER A 109 -7.96 4.70 8.84
N ASP A 110 -9.08 4.05 8.54
CA ASP A 110 -9.41 2.69 9.00
C ASP A 110 -8.51 1.56 8.43
N ARG A 111 -7.70 1.86 7.42
CA ARG A 111 -6.73 0.95 6.81
C ARG A 111 -5.29 1.20 7.26
N VAL A 112 -5.12 2.12 8.18
CA VAL A 112 -3.82 2.59 8.67
C VAL A 112 -3.69 2.25 10.14
N PHE A 113 -2.55 1.71 10.54
CA PHE A 113 -2.30 1.23 11.89
C PHE A 113 -0.99 1.81 12.41
N ARG A 114 -0.91 2.08 13.70
CA ARG A 114 0.34 2.54 14.32
C ARG A 114 1.41 1.47 14.19
N LYS A 115 2.57 1.86 13.71
CA LYS A 115 3.74 0.99 13.64
C LYS A 115 4.22 0.66 15.04
N PRO A 116 4.45 -0.63 15.39
CA PRO A 116 5.11 -0.98 16.65
C PRO A 116 6.47 -0.31 16.79
N GLY A 117 6.73 0.30 17.93
CA GLY A 117 7.94 1.13 18.15
C GLY A 117 9.26 0.37 18.04
N ASN A 118 9.24 -0.96 18.25
CA ASN A 118 10.40 -1.84 18.15
C ASN A 118 10.70 -2.36 16.74
N LEU A 119 9.88 -1.98 15.74
CA LEU A 119 10.09 -2.40 14.36
C LEU A 119 10.61 -1.23 13.50
N SER A 120 11.53 -1.53 12.59
CA SER A 120 11.86 -0.64 11.49
C SER A 120 10.71 -0.56 10.49
N HIS A 121 10.68 0.47 9.63
CA HIS A 121 9.68 0.55 8.55
C HIS A 121 9.74 -0.65 7.61
N ALA A 122 10.93 -1.17 7.30
CA ALA A 122 11.09 -2.36 6.46
C ALA A 122 10.45 -3.60 7.09
N GLN A 123 10.65 -3.81 8.39
CA GLN A 123 10.01 -4.92 9.12
C GLN A 123 8.49 -4.72 9.19
N ALA A 124 8.03 -3.51 9.51
CA ALA A 124 6.61 -3.21 9.60
C ALA A 124 5.88 -3.35 8.25
N ALA A 125 6.52 -2.98 7.14
CA ALA A 125 5.95 -3.11 5.80
C ALA A 125 5.81 -4.56 5.35
N ALA A 126 6.58 -5.49 5.88
CA ALA A 126 6.55 -6.91 5.53
C ALA A 126 5.58 -7.74 6.40
N LEU A 127 4.88 -7.12 7.34
CA LEU A 127 4.04 -7.81 8.32
C LEU A 127 2.61 -8.08 7.82
N PRO A 128 1.86 -7.09 7.32
CA PRO A 128 0.42 -7.19 7.21
C PRO A 128 -0.04 -8.35 6.32
N THR A 129 0.44 -8.41 5.10
CA THR A 129 -0.03 -9.42 4.12
C THR A 129 0.31 -10.84 4.53
N VAL A 130 1.55 -11.07 4.96
CA VAL A 130 2.04 -12.43 5.29
C VAL A 130 1.35 -12.95 6.53
N PHE A 131 1.30 -12.13 7.59
CA PHE A 131 0.74 -12.57 8.87
C PHE A 131 -0.77 -12.67 8.86
N LEU A 132 -1.48 -11.78 8.17
CA LEU A 132 -2.92 -11.89 8.01
C LEU A 132 -3.30 -13.10 7.16
N THR A 133 -2.54 -13.41 6.12
CA THR A 133 -2.73 -14.61 5.31
C THR A 133 -2.52 -15.87 6.17
N ALA A 134 -1.44 -15.94 6.92
CA ALA A 134 -1.16 -17.07 7.82
C ALA A 134 -2.23 -17.20 8.92
N TRP A 135 -2.62 -16.08 9.53
CA TRP A 135 -3.68 -16.06 10.53
C TRP A 135 -5.00 -16.59 9.97
N PHE A 136 -5.43 -16.10 8.80
CA PHE A 136 -6.64 -16.53 8.15
C PHE A 136 -6.62 -18.03 7.84
N MET A 137 -5.51 -18.52 7.29
CA MET A 137 -5.36 -19.95 6.99
C MET A 137 -5.47 -20.82 8.24
N VAL A 138 -4.82 -20.45 9.32
CA VAL A 138 -4.81 -21.23 10.57
C VAL A 138 -6.16 -21.16 11.28
N ARG A 139 -6.74 -19.97 11.42
CA ARG A 139 -7.94 -19.75 12.24
C ARG A 139 -9.24 -20.12 11.52
N GLU A 140 -9.34 -19.78 10.23
CA GLU A 140 -10.60 -19.87 9.49
C GLU A 140 -10.68 -21.09 8.59
N GLN A 141 -9.54 -21.69 8.23
CA GLN A 141 -9.53 -22.81 7.28
C GLN A 141 -9.07 -24.15 7.91
N VAL A 142 -8.27 -24.12 8.95
CA VAL A 142 -7.66 -25.34 9.53
C VAL A 142 -8.22 -25.67 10.91
N LEU A 143 -8.48 -24.67 11.74
CA LEU A 143 -9.04 -24.88 13.07
C LEU A 143 -10.57 -24.75 13.03
N PRO A 144 -11.32 -25.78 13.50
CA PRO A 144 -12.77 -25.72 13.60
C PRO A 144 -13.26 -24.73 14.65
#